data_b9fdbd8a7c984118be8172cb654f5747
#
_entry.id   b9fdbd8a7c984118be8172cb654f5747
#
_cell.length_a   1.000
_cell.length_b   1.000
_cell.length_c   1.000
_cell.angle_alpha   90.00
_cell.angle_beta   90.00
_cell.angle_gamma   90.00
#
_symmetry.space_group_name_H-M   'P 1'
#
loop_
_entity.id
_entity.type
_entity.pdbx_description
1 polymer ?
#
loop_
_entity_poly.entity_id
_entity_poly.type
_entity_poly.pdbx_seq_one_letter_code
_entity_poly.pdbx_strand_id
1 'polypeptide(L)'
;MAQTSKSASKKAKSALKKSQANAHSSMSVSSSSSTADNLSTQPLHGIVVRNTGSSYMVRTEEGNVVECRVKGNFRLKGIRTTNPVAVGDGVTIRPAAEGELAFIVAIDDRRNYIIRKASNLSKQSHILAANIDRVLLLITVARPETTTTFIDRFLASAEAYRVPVTLVFNKVDDLNEEERATLDYLTWIYRDIGYEVLQLSALHGQGVEQLAPLLTEKITLLAGHSGVGKSTLINRLIPHAGARTAEVSEAHGTGMHTTTFSELFDLPSGGGLIDIPGIKGFGTFDMEPEEIAHYFREIFRIGSGCKFNN
;
A
#
# COMPACT_ATOMS: atom_id res chain seq x y z
N MET A 1 -29.72 33.66 -9.64
CA MET A 1 -29.35 32.23 -9.49
C MET A 1 -28.26 31.75 -10.45
N ALA A 2 -27.42 32.60 -11.04
CA ALA A 2 -26.40 32.19 -12.03
C ALA A 2 -24.93 32.41 -11.57
N GLN A 3 -24.67 32.85 -10.34
CA GLN A 3 -23.33 33.17 -9.86
C GLN A 3 -22.69 32.06 -8.98
N THR A 4 -23.48 31.16 -8.41
CA THR A 4 -22.99 30.09 -7.52
C THR A 4 -22.41 28.89 -8.28
N SER A 5 -22.88 28.58 -9.49
CA SER A 5 -22.36 27.45 -10.28
C SER A 5 -20.96 27.65 -10.86
N LYS A 6 -20.57 28.92 -11.07
CA LYS A 6 -19.22 29.25 -11.58
C LYS A 6 -18.11 29.14 -10.52
N SER A 7 -18.45 29.22 -9.24
CA SER A 7 -17.51 29.13 -8.12
C SER A 7 -17.09 27.67 -7.85
N ALA A 8 -18.04 26.74 -7.86
CA ALA A 8 -17.77 25.32 -7.67
C ALA A 8 -16.92 24.71 -8.81
N SER A 9 -17.24 25.08 -10.07
CA SER A 9 -16.46 24.65 -11.24
C SER A 9 -15.03 25.20 -11.25
N LYS A 10 -14.80 26.37 -10.66
CA LYS A 10 -13.46 26.98 -10.57
C LYS A 10 -12.61 26.34 -9.48
N LYS A 11 -13.20 25.90 -8.35
CA LYS A 11 -12.52 25.20 -7.26
C LYS A 11 -12.16 23.76 -7.66
N ALA A 12 -13.05 23.04 -8.32
CA ALA A 12 -12.78 21.70 -8.84
C ALA A 12 -11.64 21.69 -9.89
N LYS A 13 -11.60 22.71 -10.77
CA LYS A 13 -10.49 22.88 -11.73
C LYS A 13 -9.18 23.29 -11.04
N SER A 14 -9.23 23.94 -9.89
CA SER A 14 -8.05 24.30 -9.10
C SER A 14 -7.47 23.09 -8.34
N ALA A 15 -8.32 22.22 -7.81
CA ALA A 15 -7.88 20.97 -7.19
C ALA A 15 -7.28 20.00 -8.23
N LEU A 16 -7.89 19.89 -9.40
CA LEU A 16 -7.36 19.10 -10.51
C LEU A 16 -6.01 19.65 -11.04
N LYS A 17 -5.86 20.99 -11.09
CA LYS A 17 -4.58 21.62 -11.45
C LYS A 17 -3.50 21.44 -10.38
N LYS A 18 -3.85 21.40 -9.09
CA LYS A 18 -2.88 21.10 -8.03
C LYS A 18 -2.38 19.66 -8.08
N SER A 19 -3.23 18.70 -8.42
CA SER A 19 -2.81 17.30 -8.61
C SER A 19 -1.98 17.09 -9.88
N GLN A 20 -2.22 17.87 -10.93
CA GLN A 20 -1.45 17.81 -12.19
C GLN A 20 -0.15 18.65 -12.15
N ALA A 21 -0.09 19.72 -11.35
CA ALA A 21 1.12 20.54 -11.19
C ALA A 21 2.21 19.84 -10.37
N ASN A 22 1.87 18.82 -9.58
CA ASN A 22 2.85 17.98 -8.89
C ASN A 22 3.48 16.90 -9.76
N ALA A 23 3.04 16.73 -11.01
CA ALA A 23 3.51 15.68 -11.91
C ALA A 23 4.69 16.12 -12.81
N HIS A 24 5.06 17.40 -12.84
CA HIS A 24 6.12 17.89 -13.72
C HIS A 24 7.02 18.92 -13.03
N SER A 25 7.74 18.52 -11.99
CA SER A 25 8.85 19.31 -11.48
C SER A 25 10.07 18.43 -11.32
N SER A 26 10.88 18.39 -12.37
CA SER A 26 12.26 17.92 -12.30
C SER A 26 13.00 18.75 -11.26
N MET A 27 13.39 18.13 -10.16
CA MET A 27 14.11 18.80 -9.08
C MET A 27 15.56 19.04 -9.46
N SER A 28 15.88 20.26 -9.86
CA SER A 28 17.23 20.78 -9.81
C SER A 28 17.62 21.04 -8.36
N VAL A 29 18.61 20.34 -7.88
CA VAL A 29 19.22 20.56 -6.55
C VAL A 29 20.11 21.76 -6.62
N SER A 30 19.73 22.87 -5.91
CA SER A 30 20.66 23.97 -5.65
C SER A 30 21.64 23.54 -4.55
N SER A 31 22.90 23.40 -4.94
CA SER A 31 24.02 23.10 -4.05
C SER A 31 24.39 24.35 -3.22
N SER A 32 24.19 24.29 -1.91
CA SER A 32 24.94 25.12 -0.98
C SER A 32 26.04 24.28 -0.35
N SER A 33 27.25 24.72 -0.56
CA SER A 33 28.52 24.11 -0.20
C SER A 33 28.72 23.98 1.31
N SER A 34 29.15 22.80 1.77
CA SER A 34 30.32 22.61 2.62
C SER A 34 30.42 21.16 3.14
N THR A 35 31.62 20.65 3.12
CA THR A 35 32.19 19.35 3.44
C THR A 35 32.23 18.38 2.26
N ALA A 36 33.46 18.23 1.78
CA ALA A 36 33.84 17.25 0.76
C ALA A 36 33.62 15.83 1.28
N ASP A 37 32.46 15.25 0.96
CA ASP A 37 32.21 13.82 1.12
C ASP A 37 32.91 13.11 -0.03
N ASN A 38 33.94 12.34 0.28
CA ASN A 38 34.62 11.40 -0.62
C ASN A 38 33.67 10.26 -1.02
N LEU A 39 32.70 10.54 -1.86
CA LEU A 39 31.83 9.55 -2.48
C LEU A 39 32.33 9.27 -3.90
N SER A 40 33.17 8.23 -4.03
CA SER A 40 33.96 7.97 -5.25
C SER A 40 33.25 7.10 -6.30
N THR A 41 31.94 6.90 -6.23
CA THR A 41 31.21 6.01 -7.14
C THR A 41 30.00 6.69 -7.78
N GLN A 42 29.71 6.33 -9.04
CA GLN A 42 28.55 6.83 -9.77
C GLN A 42 27.25 6.46 -9.06
N PRO A 43 26.23 7.33 -9.08
CA PRO A 43 24.92 7.02 -8.54
C PRO A 43 24.34 5.77 -9.23
N LEU A 44 23.77 4.85 -8.43
CA LEU A 44 23.05 3.69 -8.93
C LEU A 44 21.55 3.91 -8.76
N HIS A 45 20.77 3.39 -9.69
CA HIS A 45 19.32 3.37 -9.59
C HIS A 45 18.83 2.00 -9.11
N GLY A 46 17.70 1.98 -8.38
CA GLY A 46 17.14 0.73 -7.88
C GLY A 46 15.77 0.91 -7.25
N ILE A 47 15.20 -0.19 -6.78
CA ILE A 47 13.89 -0.25 -6.13
C ILE A 47 14.07 -0.62 -4.67
N VAL A 48 13.35 0.06 -3.78
CA VAL A 48 13.30 -0.28 -2.36
C VAL A 48 12.51 -1.57 -2.18
N VAL A 49 13.21 -2.63 -1.74
CA VAL A 49 12.60 -3.96 -1.55
C VAL A 49 12.27 -4.26 -0.09
N ARG A 50 12.90 -3.56 0.88
CA ARG A 50 12.61 -3.77 2.30
C ARG A 50 12.89 -2.50 3.11
N ASN A 51 12.02 -2.26 4.09
CA ASN A 51 12.19 -1.19 5.08
C ASN A 51 12.30 -1.82 6.47
N THR A 52 13.43 -1.62 7.13
CA THR A 52 13.71 -2.15 8.48
C THR A 52 13.43 -1.13 9.59
N GLY A 53 12.87 0.03 9.24
CA GLY A 53 12.65 1.15 10.16
C GLY A 53 13.85 2.09 10.28
N SER A 54 15.07 1.56 10.34
CA SER A 54 16.33 2.33 10.44
C SER A 54 17.13 2.37 9.14
N SER A 55 16.95 1.38 8.27
CA SER A 55 17.61 1.27 6.97
C SER A 55 16.65 0.70 5.91
N TYR A 56 17.10 0.74 4.67
CA TYR A 56 16.38 0.29 3.50
C TYR A 56 17.25 -0.65 2.69
N MET A 57 16.67 -1.76 2.24
CA MET A 57 17.32 -2.61 1.25
C MET A 57 16.87 -2.15 -0.13
N VAL A 58 17.81 -1.80 -0.98
CA VAL A 58 17.56 -1.34 -2.35
C VAL A 58 18.14 -2.36 -3.30
N ARG A 59 17.31 -2.89 -4.20
CA ARG A 59 17.73 -3.75 -5.29
C ARG A 59 18.05 -2.88 -6.49
N THR A 60 19.31 -2.90 -6.92
CA THR A 60 19.79 -2.17 -8.09
C THR A 60 19.29 -2.81 -9.39
N GLU A 61 19.40 -2.11 -10.51
CA GLU A 61 19.07 -2.63 -11.85
C GLU A 61 19.91 -3.88 -12.23
N GLU A 62 21.10 -4.01 -11.64
CA GLU A 62 21.96 -5.19 -11.82
C GLU A 62 21.51 -6.40 -10.96
N GLY A 63 20.48 -6.23 -10.11
CA GLY A 63 19.98 -7.27 -9.21
C GLY A 63 20.68 -7.34 -7.86
N ASN A 64 21.70 -6.53 -7.59
CA ASN A 64 22.38 -6.50 -6.31
C ASN A 64 21.50 -5.83 -5.24
N VAL A 65 21.52 -6.35 -4.01
CA VAL A 65 20.78 -5.75 -2.89
C VAL A 65 21.77 -4.99 -2.00
N VAL A 66 21.53 -3.67 -1.85
CA VAL A 66 22.40 -2.75 -1.11
C VAL A 66 21.66 -2.19 0.08
N GLU A 67 22.27 -2.24 1.27
CA GLU A 67 21.72 -1.58 2.45
C GLU A 67 21.99 -0.09 2.42
N CYS A 68 20.93 0.70 2.60
CA CYS A 68 20.95 2.15 2.45
C CYS A 68 20.34 2.86 3.64
N ARG A 69 20.75 4.10 3.85
CA ARG A 69 20.11 5.06 4.76
C ARG A 69 19.67 6.30 4.01
N VAL A 70 18.71 7.00 4.57
CA VAL A 70 18.29 8.32 4.06
C VAL A 70 19.16 9.39 4.69
N LYS A 71 19.70 10.31 3.90
CA LYS A 71 20.47 11.44 4.43
C LYS A 71 19.57 12.35 5.28
N GLY A 72 20.02 12.77 6.46
CA GLY A 72 19.20 13.43 7.50
C GLY A 72 18.43 14.71 7.10
N ASN A 73 18.76 15.33 5.96
CA ASN A 73 18.07 16.51 5.42
C ASN A 73 17.07 16.17 4.30
N PHE A 74 16.77 14.89 4.09
CA PHE A 74 15.89 14.46 3.03
C PHE A 74 14.43 14.76 3.42
N ARG A 75 13.83 15.77 2.81
CA ARG A 75 12.42 16.12 3.00
C ARG A 75 11.70 16.10 1.65
N LEU A 76 10.69 15.27 1.53
CA LEU A 76 9.75 15.36 0.40
C LEU A 76 8.93 16.64 0.53
N LYS A 77 8.94 17.48 -0.51
CA LYS A 77 8.09 18.67 -0.57
C LYS A 77 6.61 18.25 -0.52
N GLY A 78 5.90 18.71 0.49
CA GLY A 78 4.45 18.55 0.59
C GLY A 78 3.96 17.35 1.41
N ILE A 79 4.80 16.39 1.77
CA ILE A 79 4.38 15.22 2.56
C ILE A 79 5.08 15.25 3.93
N ARG A 80 4.31 15.40 4.99
CA ARG A 80 4.80 15.30 6.38
C ARG A 80 4.77 13.84 6.82
N THR A 81 5.79 13.07 6.42
CA THR A 81 5.94 11.68 6.85
C THR A 81 7.16 11.51 7.75
N THR A 82 7.10 10.57 8.67
CA THR A 82 8.24 10.14 9.47
C THR A 82 9.28 9.39 8.64
N ASN A 83 8.81 8.60 7.66
CA ASN A 83 9.65 7.87 6.72
C ASN A 83 9.28 8.32 5.30
N PRO A 84 10.17 9.08 4.62
CA PRO A 84 9.89 9.56 3.28
C PRO A 84 9.96 8.46 2.21
N VAL A 85 10.65 7.35 2.47
CA VAL A 85 10.88 6.23 1.56
C VAL A 85 9.99 5.05 1.93
N ALA A 86 9.40 4.41 0.94
CA ALA A 86 8.53 3.24 1.11
C ALA A 86 9.01 2.08 0.22
N VAL A 87 8.59 0.87 0.54
CA VAL A 87 8.79 -0.29 -0.34
C VAL A 87 8.06 -0.06 -1.66
N GLY A 88 8.73 -0.35 -2.78
CA GLY A 88 8.26 -0.07 -4.13
C GLY A 88 8.70 1.28 -4.70
N ASP A 89 9.35 2.15 -3.92
CA ASP A 89 9.93 3.38 -4.46
C ASP A 89 11.12 3.09 -5.38
N GLY A 90 11.14 3.73 -6.55
CA GLY A 90 12.35 3.94 -7.33
C GLY A 90 13.23 4.97 -6.62
N VAL A 91 14.51 4.67 -6.50
CA VAL A 91 15.45 5.54 -5.78
C VAL A 91 16.82 5.58 -6.46
N THR A 92 17.48 6.72 -6.33
CA THR A 92 18.89 6.85 -6.65
C THR A 92 19.70 6.72 -5.36
N ILE A 93 20.67 5.81 -5.37
CA ILE A 93 21.58 5.57 -4.25
C ILE A 93 22.99 5.99 -4.61
N ARG A 94 23.72 6.48 -3.63
CA ARG A 94 25.17 6.67 -3.69
C ARG A 94 25.84 5.65 -2.82
N PRO A 95 26.61 4.73 -3.41
CA PRO A 95 27.46 3.84 -2.64
C PRO A 95 28.43 4.67 -1.78
N ALA A 96 28.75 4.17 -0.61
CA ALA A 96 29.78 4.71 0.25
C ALA A 96 31.12 3.95 0.04
N ALA A 97 32.15 4.37 0.73
CA ALA A 97 33.43 3.64 0.75
C ALA A 97 33.22 2.22 1.28
N GLU A 98 34.18 1.34 0.97
CA GLU A 98 34.10 -0.08 1.35
C GLU A 98 33.88 -0.25 2.86
N GLY A 99 32.77 -0.94 3.22
CA GLY A 99 32.35 -1.15 4.62
C GLY A 99 31.37 -0.10 5.19
N GLU A 100 31.00 0.92 4.43
CA GLU A 100 29.99 1.93 4.84
C GLU A 100 28.64 1.70 4.15
N LEU A 101 27.57 2.16 4.80
CA LEU A 101 26.22 2.09 4.24
C LEU A 101 26.02 3.11 3.10
N ALA A 102 25.37 2.69 2.03
CA ALA A 102 24.99 3.58 0.95
C ALA A 102 23.89 4.59 1.38
N PHE A 103 23.75 5.68 0.63
CA PHE A 103 22.76 6.71 0.91
C PHE A 103 21.76 6.84 -0.21
N ILE A 104 20.45 6.86 0.12
CA ILE A 104 19.39 7.28 -0.77
C ILE A 104 19.49 8.80 -0.91
N VAL A 105 19.70 9.26 -2.14
CA VAL A 105 19.90 10.69 -2.47
C VAL A 105 18.73 11.29 -3.25
N ALA A 106 17.92 10.46 -3.92
CA ALA A 106 16.70 10.87 -4.60
C ALA A 106 15.65 9.76 -4.55
N ILE A 107 14.38 10.16 -4.64
CA ILE A 107 13.22 9.27 -4.83
C ILE A 107 12.56 9.73 -6.11
N ASP A 108 12.20 8.78 -6.97
CA ASP A 108 11.50 9.03 -8.21
C ASP A 108 10.05 9.47 -7.96
N ASP A 109 9.43 10.08 -8.95
CA ASP A 109 8.02 10.43 -8.89
C ASP A 109 7.16 9.17 -8.77
N ARG A 110 6.33 9.14 -7.73
CA ARG A 110 5.43 8.01 -7.48
C ARG A 110 4.24 8.05 -8.40
N ARG A 111 3.92 6.91 -9.02
CA ARG A 111 2.70 6.71 -9.77
C ARG A 111 1.46 6.72 -8.86
N ASN A 112 1.57 6.06 -7.73
CA ASN A 112 0.58 5.97 -6.66
C ASN A 112 1.24 5.48 -5.35
N TYR A 113 0.47 5.47 -4.28
CA TYR A 113 0.92 4.93 -2.98
C TYR A 113 -0.28 4.64 -2.07
N ILE A 114 -0.08 3.81 -1.05
CA ILE A 114 -1.02 3.62 0.06
C ILE A 114 -0.42 4.25 1.32
N ILE A 115 -1.22 5.08 1.96
CA ILE A 115 -0.82 5.83 3.16
C ILE A 115 -1.74 5.51 4.33
N ARG A 116 -1.19 5.52 5.53
CA ARG A 116 -1.93 5.33 6.78
C ARG A 116 -1.57 6.43 7.76
N LYS A 117 -2.55 6.92 8.50
CA LYS A 117 -2.31 7.81 9.63
C LYS A 117 -1.52 7.08 10.72
N ALA A 118 -0.45 7.69 11.23
CA ALA A 118 0.46 7.03 12.18
C ALA A 118 -0.22 6.71 13.52
N SER A 119 -1.09 7.60 14.02
CA SER A 119 -1.96 7.41 15.19
C SER A 119 -3.03 8.50 15.20
N ASN A 120 -4.07 8.32 16.04
CA ASN A 120 -5.14 9.32 16.17
C ASN A 120 -4.66 10.69 16.71
N LEU A 121 -3.50 10.73 17.34
CA LEU A 121 -2.91 11.93 17.97
C LEU A 121 -1.82 12.60 17.11
N SER A 122 -1.35 11.94 16.05
CA SER A 122 -0.25 12.43 15.23
C SER A 122 -0.75 13.01 13.90
N LYS A 123 -0.23 14.17 13.52
CA LYS A 123 -0.39 14.73 12.16
C LYS A 123 0.53 14.02 11.14
N GLN A 124 1.22 12.98 11.56
CA GLN A 124 2.18 12.25 10.75
C GLN A 124 1.49 11.06 10.08
N SER A 125 1.89 10.77 8.88
CA SER A 125 1.43 9.64 8.09
C SER A 125 2.58 8.71 7.75
N HIS A 126 2.26 7.46 7.47
CA HIS A 126 3.21 6.47 6.97
C HIS A 126 2.77 5.99 5.59
N ILE A 127 3.64 6.14 4.61
CA ILE A 127 3.47 5.50 3.32
C ILE A 127 3.83 4.03 3.51
N LEU A 128 2.86 3.16 3.23
CA LEU A 128 3.00 1.71 3.44
C LEU A 128 3.70 1.04 2.27
N ALA A 129 3.35 1.45 1.04
CA ALA A 129 3.94 0.98 -0.20
C ALA A 129 3.70 2.00 -1.31
N ALA A 130 4.53 2.00 -2.35
CA ALA A 130 4.44 2.90 -3.50
C ALA A 130 4.52 2.12 -4.82
N ASN A 131 4.10 2.78 -5.93
CA ASN A 131 4.17 2.26 -7.29
C ASN A 131 3.48 0.90 -7.49
N ILE A 132 2.32 0.75 -6.86
CA ILE A 132 1.55 -0.48 -6.78
C ILE A 132 0.63 -0.60 -8.00
N ASP A 133 0.54 -1.78 -8.62
CA ASP A 133 -0.41 -2.05 -9.69
C ASP A 133 -1.79 -2.42 -9.15
N ARG A 134 -1.81 -3.12 -8.00
CA ARG A 134 -3.06 -3.53 -7.33
C ARG A 134 -2.83 -3.83 -5.85
N VAL A 135 -3.92 -3.83 -5.09
CA VAL A 135 -3.98 -4.38 -3.73
C VAL A 135 -4.81 -5.65 -3.74
N LEU A 136 -4.32 -6.70 -3.10
CA LEU A 136 -5.14 -7.79 -2.60
C LEU A 136 -5.48 -7.50 -1.14
N LEU A 137 -6.72 -7.11 -0.87
CA LEU A 137 -7.20 -6.91 0.49
C LEU A 137 -7.72 -8.24 1.03
N LEU A 138 -6.89 -8.91 1.83
CA LEU A 138 -7.23 -10.17 2.48
C LEU A 138 -8.14 -9.91 3.67
N ILE A 139 -9.30 -10.52 3.65
CA ILE A 139 -10.37 -10.39 4.64
C ILE A 139 -10.92 -11.75 5.02
N THR A 140 -11.49 -11.85 6.20
CA THR A 140 -12.14 -13.07 6.72
C THR A 140 -13.48 -12.72 7.33
N VAL A 141 -14.49 -13.55 7.11
CA VAL A 141 -15.82 -13.39 7.72
C VAL A 141 -15.74 -13.69 9.22
N ALA A 142 -14.91 -14.66 9.58
CA ALA A 142 -14.69 -15.07 10.96
C ALA A 142 -13.22 -15.43 11.21
N ARG A 143 -12.83 -15.52 12.45
CA ARG A 143 -11.54 -16.02 12.97
C ARG A 143 -10.25 -15.46 12.32
N PRO A 144 -9.98 -14.14 12.38
CA PRO A 144 -10.78 -13.07 12.99
C PRO A 144 -11.81 -12.49 12.02
N GLU A 145 -12.86 -11.87 12.53
CA GLU A 145 -13.79 -11.09 11.72
C GLU A 145 -13.13 -9.82 11.20
N THR A 146 -13.32 -9.53 9.91
CA THR A 146 -12.96 -8.25 9.29
C THR A 146 -14.25 -7.43 9.11
N THR A 147 -14.35 -6.33 9.84
CA THR A 147 -15.56 -5.49 9.79
C THR A 147 -15.71 -4.78 8.44
N THR A 148 -16.95 -4.57 7.98
CA THR A 148 -17.23 -3.79 6.78
C THR A 148 -16.69 -2.37 6.88
N THR A 149 -16.75 -1.75 8.07
CA THR A 149 -16.14 -0.44 8.31
C THR A 149 -14.64 -0.39 7.97
N PHE A 150 -13.90 -1.45 8.24
CA PHE A 150 -12.49 -1.52 7.85
C PHE A 150 -12.34 -1.64 6.33
N ILE A 151 -13.14 -2.51 5.71
CA ILE A 151 -13.13 -2.74 4.26
C ILE A 151 -13.42 -1.41 3.54
N ASP A 152 -14.52 -0.76 3.90
CA ASP A 152 -15.00 0.46 3.25
C ASP A 152 -14.01 1.62 3.38
N ARG A 153 -13.41 1.80 4.57
CA ARG A 153 -12.36 2.81 4.78
C ARG A 153 -11.10 2.53 3.97
N PHE A 154 -10.74 1.26 3.84
CA PHE A 154 -9.60 0.88 3.01
C PHE A 154 -9.88 1.15 1.54
N LEU A 155 -11.06 0.77 1.05
CA LEU A 155 -11.50 1.00 -0.33
C LEU A 155 -11.55 2.48 -0.65
N ALA A 156 -12.17 3.31 0.19
CA ALA A 156 -12.21 4.76 -0.01
C ALA A 156 -10.81 5.38 -0.08
N SER A 157 -9.89 4.92 0.78
CA SER A 157 -8.50 5.39 0.72
C SER A 157 -7.79 4.94 -0.56
N ALA A 158 -7.99 3.71 -1.00
CA ALA A 158 -7.40 3.21 -2.24
C ALA A 158 -7.93 3.95 -3.47
N GLU A 159 -9.22 4.26 -3.52
CA GLU A 159 -9.83 5.09 -4.57
C GLU A 159 -9.22 6.50 -4.61
N ALA A 160 -9.01 7.13 -3.45
CA ALA A 160 -8.40 8.46 -3.36
C ALA A 160 -6.98 8.50 -3.96
N TYR A 161 -6.23 7.41 -3.80
CA TYR A 161 -4.87 7.28 -4.33
C TYR A 161 -4.78 6.49 -5.65
N ARG A 162 -5.93 6.18 -6.27
CA ARG A 162 -6.05 5.50 -7.57
C ARG A 162 -5.34 4.14 -7.60
N VAL A 163 -5.47 3.38 -6.54
CA VAL A 163 -4.93 2.02 -6.44
C VAL A 163 -6.06 1.01 -6.59
N PRO A 164 -6.07 0.18 -7.63
CA PRO A 164 -7.08 -0.87 -7.80
C PRO A 164 -7.04 -1.87 -6.65
N VAL A 165 -8.21 -2.27 -6.15
CA VAL A 165 -8.34 -3.26 -5.07
C VAL A 165 -9.14 -4.46 -5.54
N THR A 166 -8.62 -5.66 -5.28
CA THR A 166 -9.36 -6.91 -5.32
C THR A 166 -9.60 -7.37 -3.88
N LEU A 167 -10.85 -7.59 -3.51
CA LEU A 167 -11.22 -8.18 -2.23
C LEU A 167 -11.00 -9.69 -2.27
N VAL A 168 -10.32 -10.23 -1.28
CA VAL A 168 -10.00 -11.66 -1.21
C VAL A 168 -10.51 -12.22 0.11
N PHE A 169 -11.67 -12.87 0.09
CA PHE A 169 -12.20 -13.59 1.24
C PHE A 169 -11.41 -14.89 1.42
N ASN A 170 -10.67 -14.97 2.51
CA ASN A 170 -9.86 -16.12 2.87
C ASN A 170 -10.53 -16.95 3.98
N LYS A 171 -10.04 -18.19 4.17
CA LYS A 171 -10.53 -19.18 5.15
C LYS A 171 -11.98 -19.62 4.87
N VAL A 172 -12.35 -19.71 3.59
CA VAL A 172 -13.70 -20.14 3.19
C VAL A 172 -13.97 -21.61 3.56
N ASP A 173 -12.92 -22.37 3.84
CA ASP A 173 -12.95 -23.76 4.31
C ASP A 173 -13.40 -23.91 5.77
N ASP A 174 -13.27 -22.82 6.58
CA ASP A 174 -13.53 -22.82 8.02
C ASP A 174 -14.85 -22.10 8.37
N LEU A 175 -15.81 -22.00 7.47
CA LEU A 175 -17.07 -21.30 7.66
C LEU A 175 -18.23 -22.27 7.93
N ASN A 176 -19.02 -21.96 8.97
CA ASN A 176 -20.32 -22.58 9.19
C ASN A 176 -21.38 -22.03 8.20
N GLU A 177 -22.61 -22.51 8.27
CA GLU A 177 -23.69 -22.16 7.34
C GLU A 177 -24.08 -20.67 7.42
N GLU A 178 -24.17 -20.08 8.60
CA GLU A 178 -24.50 -18.67 8.82
C GLU A 178 -23.36 -17.76 8.32
N GLU A 179 -22.12 -18.12 8.63
CA GLU A 179 -20.93 -17.39 8.16
C GLU A 179 -20.79 -17.46 6.61
N ARG A 180 -21.18 -18.58 6.01
CA ARG A 180 -21.22 -18.73 4.55
C ARG A 180 -22.29 -17.84 3.93
N ALA A 181 -23.47 -17.76 4.51
CA ALA A 181 -24.50 -16.84 4.05
C ALA A 181 -24.04 -15.38 4.12
N THR A 182 -23.29 -15.04 5.20
CA THR A 182 -22.64 -13.71 5.34
C THR A 182 -21.60 -13.48 4.24
N LEU A 183 -20.76 -14.47 3.93
CA LEU A 183 -19.79 -14.40 2.84
C LEU A 183 -20.46 -14.15 1.48
N ASP A 184 -21.55 -14.87 1.20
CA ASP A 184 -22.28 -14.74 -0.07
C ASP A 184 -22.92 -13.36 -0.19
N TYR A 185 -23.49 -12.85 0.89
CA TYR A 185 -24.06 -11.51 0.96
C TYR A 185 -23.01 -10.41 0.74
N LEU A 186 -21.87 -10.47 1.42
CA LEU A 186 -20.79 -9.50 1.25
C LEU A 186 -20.17 -9.59 -0.16
N THR A 187 -20.01 -10.80 -0.68
CA THR A 187 -19.53 -11.01 -2.05
C THR A 187 -20.46 -10.34 -3.07
N TRP A 188 -21.77 -10.52 -2.89
CA TRP A 188 -22.78 -9.89 -3.77
C TRP A 188 -22.71 -8.38 -3.69
N ILE A 189 -22.70 -7.77 -2.48
CA ILE A 189 -22.62 -6.31 -2.29
C ILE A 189 -21.40 -5.73 -3.00
N TYR A 190 -20.21 -6.22 -2.70
CA TYR A 190 -18.99 -5.61 -3.23
C TYR A 190 -18.84 -5.82 -4.74
N ARG A 191 -19.37 -6.91 -5.29
CA ARG A 191 -19.45 -7.09 -6.75
C ARG A 191 -20.42 -6.12 -7.40
N ASP A 192 -21.59 -5.87 -6.80
CA ASP A 192 -22.59 -4.89 -7.31
C ASP A 192 -22.02 -3.46 -7.29
N ILE A 193 -21.25 -3.10 -6.27
CA ILE A 193 -20.49 -1.84 -6.20
C ILE A 193 -19.44 -1.75 -7.33
N GLY A 194 -18.95 -2.87 -7.84
CA GLY A 194 -18.00 -2.94 -8.96
C GLY A 194 -16.57 -3.30 -8.53
N TYR A 195 -16.40 -3.94 -7.37
CA TYR A 195 -15.10 -4.51 -6.98
C TYR A 195 -14.95 -5.94 -7.46
N GLU A 196 -13.74 -6.32 -7.82
CA GLU A 196 -13.38 -7.71 -8.02
C GLU A 196 -13.32 -8.42 -6.67
N VAL A 197 -14.04 -9.56 -6.55
CA VAL A 197 -14.13 -10.32 -5.30
C VAL A 197 -13.81 -11.77 -5.57
N LEU A 198 -12.80 -12.29 -4.86
CA LEU A 198 -12.37 -13.68 -4.89
C LEU A 198 -12.63 -14.35 -3.55
N GLN A 199 -12.82 -15.66 -3.58
CA GLN A 199 -12.99 -16.49 -2.40
C GLN A 199 -11.95 -17.61 -2.47
N LEU A 200 -11.18 -17.82 -1.39
CA LEU A 200 -10.14 -18.84 -1.36
C LEU A 200 -9.86 -19.40 0.05
N SER A 201 -9.17 -20.50 0.08
CA SER A 201 -8.49 -21.02 1.27
C SER A 201 -6.98 -21.03 1.02
N ALA A 202 -6.25 -20.11 1.62
CA ALA A 202 -4.80 -20.08 1.55
C ALA A 202 -4.18 -21.34 2.20
N LEU A 203 -4.84 -21.90 3.23
CA LEU A 203 -4.38 -23.11 3.92
C LEU A 203 -4.47 -24.35 3.03
N HIS A 204 -5.60 -24.54 2.36
CA HIS A 204 -5.84 -25.74 1.53
C HIS A 204 -5.52 -25.52 0.04
N GLY A 205 -5.30 -24.27 -0.39
CA GLY A 205 -4.99 -23.93 -1.78
C GLY A 205 -6.20 -23.78 -2.68
N GLN A 206 -7.40 -23.95 -2.17
CA GLN A 206 -8.64 -23.80 -2.94
C GLN A 206 -8.80 -22.35 -3.41
N GLY A 207 -9.01 -22.13 -4.71
CA GLY A 207 -9.24 -20.81 -5.30
C GLY A 207 -7.98 -19.96 -5.46
N VAL A 208 -6.81 -20.40 -5.00
CA VAL A 208 -5.55 -19.64 -5.09
C VAL A 208 -5.08 -19.46 -6.53
N GLU A 209 -5.42 -20.39 -7.41
CA GLU A 209 -5.13 -20.33 -8.85
C GLU A 209 -5.75 -19.09 -9.53
N GLN A 210 -6.84 -18.54 -8.99
CA GLN A 210 -7.48 -17.33 -9.50
C GLN A 210 -6.60 -16.09 -9.35
N LEU A 211 -5.60 -16.12 -8.47
CA LEU A 211 -4.67 -15.02 -8.27
C LEU A 211 -3.61 -14.91 -9.37
N ALA A 212 -3.28 -16.00 -10.04
CA ALA A 212 -2.18 -16.02 -11.02
C ALA A 212 -2.30 -14.93 -12.10
N PRO A 213 -3.44 -14.73 -12.80
CA PRO A 213 -3.56 -13.68 -13.81
C PRO A 213 -3.49 -12.26 -13.22
N LEU A 214 -3.76 -12.08 -11.93
CA LEU A 214 -3.73 -10.81 -11.25
C LEU A 214 -2.33 -10.42 -10.79
N LEU A 215 -1.46 -11.39 -10.59
CA LEU A 215 -0.13 -11.23 -10.00
C LEU A 215 0.99 -11.16 -11.04
N THR A 216 0.82 -11.81 -12.21
CA THR A 216 1.86 -11.92 -13.23
C THR A 216 2.34 -10.55 -13.69
N GLU A 217 3.64 -10.31 -13.57
CA GLU A 217 4.34 -9.06 -13.93
C GLU A 217 3.79 -7.80 -13.26
N LYS A 218 3.15 -7.95 -12.09
CA LYS A 218 2.56 -6.84 -11.32
C LYS A 218 3.23 -6.69 -9.96
N ILE A 219 3.31 -5.44 -9.50
CA ILE A 219 3.65 -5.14 -8.11
C ILE A 219 2.35 -5.09 -7.32
N THR A 220 2.13 -6.10 -6.50
CA THR A 220 0.88 -6.29 -5.75
C THR A 220 1.12 -6.08 -4.26
N LEU A 221 0.31 -5.23 -3.63
CA LEU A 221 0.31 -5.06 -2.18
C LEU A 221 -0.64 -6.07 -1.53
N LEU A 222 -0.15 -6.85 -0.58
CA LEU A 222 -0.98 -7.72 0.26
C LEU A 222 -1.33 -7.00 1.56
N ALA A 223 -2.58 -6.63 1.71
CA ALA A 223 -3.10 -5.90 2.87
C ALA A 223 -4.14 -6.75 3.64
N GLY A 224 -4.39 -6.41 4.89
CA GLY A 224 -5.39 -7.06 5.75
C GLY A 224 -4.97 -7.09 7.21
N HIS A 225 -5.91 -7.45 8.07
CA HIS A 225 -5.67 -7.57 9.52
C HIS A 225 -4.64 -8.66 9.87
N SER A 226 -4.17 -8.61 11.11
CA SER A 226 -3.42 -9.75 11.68
C SER A 226 -4.33 -10.98 11.75
N GLY A 227 -3.80 -12.14 11.41
CA GLY A 227 -4.54 -13.42 11.50
C GLY A 227 -5.44 -13.77 10.31
N VAL A 228 -5.61 -12.89 9.31
CA VAL A 228 -6.43 -13.18 8.11
C VAL A 228 -5.77 -14.19 7.13
N GLY A 229 -4.51 -14.58 7.38
CA GLY A 229 -3.80 -15.57 6.57
C GLY A 229 -2.84 -15.03 5.52
N LYS A 230 -2.35 -13.77 5.64
CA LYS A 230 -1.38 -13.18 4.71
C LYS A 230 -0.12 -14.03 4.55
N SER A 231 0.56 -14.36 5.64
CA SER A 231 1.79 -15.17 5.59
C SER A 231 1.55 -16.57 5.04
N THR A 232 0.38 -17.17 5.30
CA THR A 232 0.00 -18.46 4.73
C THR A 232 -0.13 -18.36 3.21
N LEU A 233 -0.76 -17.28 2.72
CA LEU A 233 -0.91 -17.05 1.28
C LEU A 233 0.45 -16.79 0.62
N ILE A 234 1.32 -15.97 1.25
CA ILE A 234 2.67 -15.70 0.75
C ILE A 234 3.46 -17.01 0.59
N ASN A 235 3.49 -17.85 1.62
CA ASN A 235 4.23 -19.12 1.60
C ASN A 235 3.67 -20.11 0.54
N ARG A 236 2.39 -19.99 0.21
CA ARG A 236 1.79 -20.79 -0.86
C ARG A 236 2.15 -20.27 -2.25
N LEU A 237 2.16 -18.97 -2.44
CA LEU A 237 2.52 -18.33 -3.71
C LEU A 237 4.03 -18.38 -3.98
N ILE A 238 4.83 -18.29 -2.89
CA ILE A 238 6.29 -18.23 -2.93
C ILE A 238 6.84 -19.19 -1.88
N PRO A 239 6.99 -20.49 -2.21
CA PRO A 239 7.34 -21.53 -1.24
C PRO A 239 8.66 -21.29 -0.49
N HIS A 240 9.57 -20.49 -1.05
CA HIS A 240 10.86 -20.16 -0.45
C HIS A 240 10.92 -18.79 0.21
N ALA A 241 9.79 -18.07 0.28
CA ALA A 241 9.74 -16.74 0.91
C ALA A 241 10.09 -16.78 2.40
N GLY A 242 9.85 -17.92 3.07
CA GLY A 242 10.11 -18.08 4.51
C GLY A 242 9.27 -17.09 5.35
N ALA A 243 8.14 -16.60 4.81
CA ALA A 243 7.27 -15.70 5.55
C ALA A 243 6.78 -16.40 6.83
N ARG A 244 7.03 -15.78 7.98
CA ARG A 244 6.69 -16.36 9.28
C ARG A 244 5.18 -16.46 9.42
N THR A 245 4.64 -17.66 9.34
CA THR A 245 3.27 -17.94 9.77
C THR A 245 3.26 -17.88 11.30
N ALA A 246 2.28 -17.18 11.88
CA ALA A 246 1.97 -17.34 13.27
C ALA A 246 1.26 -18.71 13.43
N GLU A 247 2.01 -19.78 13.48
CA GLU A 247 1.55 -20.90 14.27
C GLU A 247 1.46 -20.38 15.70
N VAL A 248 0.27 -20.49 16.26
CA VAL A 248 0.00 -20.24 17.65
C VAL A 248 0.92 -21.15 18.43
N SER A 249 2.10 -20.66 18.80
CA SER A 249 2.86 -21.31 19.85
C SER A 249 2.13 -20.99 21.15
N GLU A 250 1.25 -21.90 21.56
CA GLU A 250 0.57 -21.88 22.87
C GLU A 250 1.56 -21.86 24.05
N ALA A 251 2.86 -21.90 23.78
CA ALA A 251 3.86 -22.11 24.80
C ALA A 251 4.42 -20.83 25.46
N HIS A 252 4.23 -19.63 24.88
CA HIS A 252 4.73 -18.41 25.55
C HIS A 252 3.76 -17.24 25.25
N GLY A 253 3.00 -16.84 26.28
CA GLY A 253 1.92 -15.86 26.30
C GLY A 253 2.27 -14.39 25.95
N THR A 254 3.10 -14.16 24.95
CA THR A 254 3.36 -12.85 24.37
C THR A 254 3.19 -12.96 22.87
N GLY A 255 2.03 -12.52 22.37
CA GLY A 255 1.71 -12.47 20.94
C GLY A 255 2.73 -11.61 20.18
N MET A 256 3.77 -12.23 19.66
CA MET A 256 4.75 -11.56 18.81
C MET A 256 4.18 -11.38 17.40
N HIS A 257 4.12 -10.14 16.96
CA HIS A 257 3.70 -9.74 15.63
C HIS A 257 4.50 -10.49 14.55
N THR A 258 3.80 -11.15 13.63
CA THR A 258 4.38 -12.01 12.61
C THR A 258 5.21 -11.26 11.57
N THR A 259 4.79 -10.06 11.17
CA THR A 259 5.51 -9.21 10.21
C THR A 259 5.83 -7.87 10.87
N THR A 260 7.11 -7.55 11.00
CA THR A 260 7.56 -6.31 11.67
C THR A 260 7.85 -5.19 10.65
N PHE A 261 8.24 -5.54 9.43
CA PHE A 261 8.68 -4.62 8.39
C PHE A 261 8.01 -4.92 7.06
N SER A 262 7.87 -3.89 6.22
CA SER A 262 7.38 -4.08 4.84
C SER A 262 8.48 -4.67 3.96
N GLU A 263 8.13 -5.65 3.12
CA GLU A 263 9.07 -6.36 2.25
C GLU A 263 8.41 -6.72 0.91
N LEU A 264 9.18 -6.61 -0.17
CA LEU A 264 8.82 -7.01 -1.52
C LEU A 264 9.43 -8.37 -1.82
N PHE A 265 8.60 -9.36 -2.06
CA PHE A 265 8.96 -10.70 -2.49
C PHE A 265 8.79 -10.84 -3.99
N ASP A 266 9.78 -11.38 -4.68
CA ASP A 266 9.68 -11.66 -6.10
C ASP A 266 8.78 -12.87 -6.34
N LEU A 267 7.88 -12.75 -7.33
CA LEU A 267 6.99 -13.82 -7.73
C LEU A 267 7.64 -14.69 -8.83
N PRO A 268 7.44 -16.03 -8.79
CA PRO A 268 7.94 -16.91 -9.84
C PRO A 268 7.40 -16.56 -11.25
N SER A 269 6.23 -15.94 -11.32
CA SER A 269 5.58 -15.48 -12.55
C SER A 269 6.03 -14.11 -13.04
N GLY A 270 7.08 -13.54 -12.44
CA GLY A 270 7.46 -12.14 -12.62
C GLY A 270 6.62 -11.17 -11.78
N GLY A 271 7.13 -9.96 -11.58
CA GLY A 271 6.53 -8.98 -10.67
C GLY A 271 6.87 -9.26 -9.20
N GLY A 272 6.09 -8.71 -8.28
CA GLY A 272 6.37 -8.84 -6.86
C GLY A 272 5.17 -8.66 -5.94
N LEU A 273 5.26 -9.24 -4.76
CA LEU A 273 4.27 -9.15 -3.70
C LEU A 273 4.83 -8.37 -2.51
N ILE A 274 4.27 -7.21 -2.21
CA ILE A 274 4.63 -6.41 -1.05
C ILE A 274 3.80 -6.90 0.14
N ASP A 275 4.47 -7.44 1.17
CA ASP A 275 3.84 -7.71 2.47
C ASP A 275 4.05 -6.52 3.40
N ILE A 276 2.97 -6.14 4.09
CA ILE A 276 2.99 -5.10 5.11
C ILE A 276 2.52 -5.66 6.44
N PRO A 277 3.02 -5.14 7.58
CA PRO A 277 2.53 -5.52 8.89
C PRO A 277 1.00 -5.43 8.97
N GLY A 278 0.38 -6.37 9.66
CA GLY A 278 -1.07 -6.42 9.83
C GLY A 278 -1.65 -5.08 10.27
N ILE A 279 -2.58 -4.54 9.49
CA ILE A 279 -3.16 -3.22 9.72
C ILE A 279 -4.33 -3.38 10.69
N LYS A 280 -4.19 -2.90 11.94
CA LYS A 280 -5.26 -2.97 12.96
C LYS A 280 -6.38 -1.96 12.76
N GLY A 281 -6.16 -0.93 11.96
CA GLY A 281 -7.14 0.10 11.65
C GLY A 281 -6.69 0.88 10.44
N PHE A 282 -7.64 1.28 9.61
CA PHE A 282 -7.41 2.13 8.46
C PHE A 282 -8.30 3.36 8.58
N GLY A 283 -7.71 4.53 8.55
CA GLY A 283 -8.42 5.80 8.60
C GLY A 283 -8.15 6.59 7.32
N THR A 284 -9.14 7.33 6.87
CA THR A 284 -8.98 8.31 5.81
C THR A 284 -7.95 9.35 6.25
N PHE A 285 -7.00 9.67 5.37
CA PHE A 285 -5.96 10.64 5.63
C PHE A 285 -5.94 11.69 4.53
N ASP A 286 -5.83 12.96 4.92
CA ASP A 286 -5.75 14.11 4.01
C ASP A 286 -6.93 14.20 3.02
N MET A 287 -8.14 13.86 3.52
CA MET A 287 -9.39 13.96 2.79
C MET A 287 -10.27 15.01 3.44
N GLU A 288 -10.73 15.97 2.68
CA GLU A 288 -11.73 16.92 3.14
C GLU A 288 -13.09 16.20 3.27
N PRO A 289 -13.91 16.53 4.29
CA PRO A 289 -15.20 15.86 4.50
C PRO A 289 -16.10 15.85 3.26
N GLU A 290 -16.06 16.91 2.45
CA GLU A 290 -16.86 17.06 1.25
C GLU A 290 -16.39 16.14 0.11
N GLU A 291 -15.14 15.66 0.15
CA GLU A 291 -14.57 14.79 -0.86
C GLU A 291 -14.81 13.31 -0.56
N ILE A 292 -15.05 12.95 0.71
CA ILE A 292 -15.14 11.55 1.15
C ILE A 292 -16.18 10.77 0.35
N ALA A 293 -17.36 11.38 0.09
CA ALA A 293 -18.41 10.74 -0.68
C ALA A 293 -18.01 10.37 -2.12
N HIS A 294 -17.02 11.06 -2.70
CA HIS A 294 -16.53 10.78 -4.05
C HIS A 294 -15.68 9.50 -4.13
N TYR A 295 -15.16 9.03 -2.99
CA TYR A 295 -14.34 7.83 -2.90
C TYR A 295 -15.15 6.56 -2.61
N PHE A 296 -16.47 6.68 -2.50
CA PHE A 296 -17.42 5.57 -2.46
C PHE A 296 -18.09 5.45 -3.82
N ARG A 297 -17.77 4.41 -4.58
CA ARG A 297 -18.23 4.21 -5.96
C ARG A 297 -19.75 4.24 -6.08
N GLU A 298 -20.46 3.58 -5.14
CA GLU A 298 -21.91 3.55 -5.08
C GLU A 298 -22.50 4.93 -4.79
N ILE A 299 -21.95 5.68 -3.86
CA ILE A 299 -22.41 7.04 -3.52
C ILE A 299 -22.16 7.98 -4.70
N PHE A 300 -21.00 7.91 -5.33
CA PHE A 300 -20.65 8.71 -6.49
C PHE A 300 -21.58 8.43 -7.67
N ARG A 301 -21.84 7.14 -7.96
CA ARG A 301 -22.73 6.68 -9.04
C ARG A 301 -24.16 7.18 -8.84
N ILE A 302 -24.70 7.03 -7.63
CA ILE A 302 -26.07 7.45 -7.30
C ILE A 302 -26.16 8.98 -7.21
N GLY A 303 -25.18 9.63 -6.59
CA GLY A 303 -25.12 11.07 -6.40
C GLY A 303 -25.14 11.85 -7.72
N SER A 304 -24.53 11.31 -8.78
CA SER A 304 -24.51 11.96 -10.10
C SER A 304 -25.93 12.11 -10.73
N GLY A 305 -26.88 11.29 -10.31
CA GLY A 305 -28.29 11.36 -10.74
C GLY A 305 -29.20 12.12 -9.76
N CYS A 306 -28.69 12.62 -8.65
CA CYS A 306 -29.48 13.29 -7.63
C CYS A 306 -29.89 14.71 -8.08
N LYS A 307 -31.17 15.04 -7.95
CA LYS A 307 -31.72 16.40 -8.26
C LYS A 307 -31.27 17.47 -7.26
N PHE A 308 -30.79 17.06 -6.09
CA PHE A 308 -30.37 17.92 -4.99
C PHE A 308 -28.83 17.86 -4.83
N ASN A 309 -28.12 18.07 -5.92
CA ASN A 309 -26.67 18.14 -5.92
C ASN A 309 -26.24 19.49 -5.30
N ASN A 310 -26.02 19.52 -3.99
CA ASN A 310 -25.50 20.69 -3.28
C ASN A 310 -23.97 20.61 -3.14
#